data_5e8c4d1d2e9698fb3f757da320c17682
#
_entry.id   5e8c4d1d2e9698fb3f757da320c17682
#
_cell.length_a   1.000
_cell.length_b   1.000
_cell.length_c   1.000
_cell.angle_alpha   90.00
_cell.angle_beta   90.00
_cell.angle_gamma   90.00
#
_symmetry.space_group_name_H-M   'P 1'
#
loop_
_entity.id
_entity.type
_entity.pdbx_description
1 polymer ?
#
loop_
_entity_poly.entity_id
_entity_poly.type
_entity_poly.pdbx_seq_one_letter_code
_entity_poly.pdbx_strand_id
1 'polypeptide(L)'
;MRSTQRIGFRALLFAWLALVDTGFAVRACRSELVYFHKRGEAQLPATVEGTRIVLSLPDGKVELNRDVVRKLVPGFWPPSEWDSRRRQVHTSGVEERFATAWWAIENGLTTEVVSELREIHALDPKHAPSARMTAVLDRLAAPCIDPDFDRFQKALGVETRVARGPHVLLLHQHSDAEAEERIALLERVINGYHLLFAAQGLGLNVPRRRLLSAWFADQKDYLAFLRSEAAEAFSTTKGYFHPAWNAVVAYDGRSADPQRTARQKLSAKRDELQRYREMVDKAPARSRIKIKLGDAPVRTFGRTEAIQSLARIENEITCETMLLELDWRSVDLGTAAHEMIHQLANDSALVPRHDRFPVWLQEGLAAQFEVIRGGRWAGISRAHDLRLPDYRRLSSPLALERLVRNAGFGHGYNRELYAQAWALVYFLRTQHPQQFLTFIDLLRTPSLDDDSRVNPAGDRVFDAFGRAFGTDLNKLETEWHGFMKTVKTPLEQHAAGSS
;
A
#
# COMPACT_ATOMS: atom_id res chain seq x y z
N MET A 1 61.27 0.35 -32.74
CA MET A 1 60.40 0.07 -33.89
C MET A 1 59.05 -0.45 -33.38
N ARG A 2 57.98 0.17 -33.85
CA ARG A 2 56.53 -0.15 -33.71
C ARG A 2 55.95 0.08 -32.32
N SER A 3 55.33 1.15 -32.10
CA SER A 3 54.10 1.82 -32.53
C SER A 3 52.92 1.38 -31.66
N THR A 4 52.68 2.21 -30.67
CA THR A 4 51.48 2.28 -29.81
C THR A 4 50.32 2.92 -30.58
N GLN A 5 49.18 2.26 -30.61
CA GLN A 5 47.94 2.96 -30.92
C GLN A 5 47.07 3.09 -29.66
N ARG A 6 46.94 4.32 -29.23
CA ARG A 6 45.92 4.77 -28.28
C ARG A 6 44.65 4.98 -29.05
N ILE A 7 43.58 4.27 -28.68
CA ILE A 7 42.21 4.57 -29.11
C ILE A 7 41.59 5.45 -28.05
N GLY A 8 41.34 6.70 -28.42
CA GLY A 8 40.71 7.70 -27.57
C GLY A 8 39.17 7.51 -27.53
N PHE A 9 38.65 7.53 -26.31
CA PHE A 9 37.24 7.74 -26.06
C PHE A 9 36.90 9.21 -26.31
N ARG A 10 36.26 9.52 -27.39
CA ARG A 10 35.64 10.83 -27.65
C ARG A 10 34.22 10.86 -27.15
N ALA A 11 34.01 11.83 -26.26
CA ALA A 11 32.73 12.31 -25.78
C ALA A 11 31.72 12.54 -26.91
N LEU A 12 30.50 12.04 -26.73
CA LEU A 12 29.30 12.53 -27.40
C LEU A 12 28.50 13.39 -26.40
N LEU A 13 28.93 14.64 -26.28
CA LEU A 13 28.15 15.78 -25.85
C LEU A 13 27.62 16.41 -27.12
N PHE A 14 26.34 16.37 -27.35
CA PHE A 14 25.61 17.26 -28.29
C PHE A 14 24.15 16.88 -28.19
N ALA A 15 23.32 17.75 -27.94
CA ALA A 15 22.92 19.07 -28.30
C ALA A 15 21.42 19.09 -28.04
N TRP A 16 21.02 19.69 -26.97
CA TRP A 16 19.67 20.18 -26.79
C TRP A 16 19.75 21.68 -26.56
N LEU A 17 19.82 22.42 -27.64
CA LEU A 17 19.56 23.84 -27.65
C LEU A 17 18.76 24.18 -28.90
N ALA A 18 17.68 24.90 -28.68
CA ALA A 18 16.83 25.59 -29.63
C ALA A 18 15.73 24.77 -30.33
N LEU A 19 14.58 24.70 -29.67
CA LEU A 19 13.29 24.85 -30.35
C LEU A 19 12.37 25.68 -29.49
N VAL A 20 12.36 26.94 -29.87
CA VAL A 20 11.24 27.88 -29.95
C VAL A 20 10.10 27.73 -28.95
N ASP A 21 10.09 28.69 -28.08
CA ASP A 21 8.98 29.25 -27.32
C ASP A 21 7.65 29.24 -28.09
N THR A 22 6.87 28.17 -27.93
CA THR A 22 5.43 28.19 -28.18
C THR A 22 4.78 27.81 -26.86
N GLY A 23 4.13 28.78 -26.25
CA GLY A 23 3.54 28.77 -24.92
C GLY A 23 2.48 27.70 -24.69
N PHE A 24 2.88 26.45 -24.65
CA PHE A 24 2.18 25.38 -23.94
C PHE A 24 2.87 25.22 -22.59
N ALA A 25 2.38 25.96 -21.58
CA ALA A 25 2.66 25.63 -20.21
C ALA A 25 2.32 24.13 -20.03
N VAL A 26 3.34 23.29 -19.94
CA VAL A 26 3.21 21.94 -19.43
C VAL A 26 2.62 22.11 -18.04
N ARG A 27 1.29 21.98 -17.92
CA ARG A 27 0.63 21.91 -16.62
C ARG A 27 1.26 20.74 -15.92
N ALA A 28 2.01 21.04 -14.85
CA ALA A 28 2.58 20.02 -13.99
C ALA A 28 1.50 18.96 -13.72
N CYS A 29 1.86 17.71 -13.94
CA CYS A 29 0.98 16.57 -13.77
C CYS A 29 0.44 16.60 -12.32
N ARG A 30 -0.77 17.13 -12.14
CA ARG A 30 -1.46 17.16 -10.85
C ARG A 30 -2.21 15.84 -10.75
N SER A 31 -2.08 15.16 -9.64
CA SER A 31 -2.99 14.07 -9.33
C SER A 31 -4.38 14.65 -9.16
N GLU A 32 -5.36 14.03 -9.78
CA GLU A 32 -6.76 14.35 -9.60
C GLU A 32 -7.47 13.17 -8.97
N LEU A 33 -8.40 13.47 -8.10
CA LEU A 33 -9.38 12.50 -7.63
C LEU A 33 -10.49 12.47 -8.67
N VAL A 34 -10.56 11.34 -9.38
CA VAL A 34 -11.47 11.11 -10.48
C VAL A 34 -12.67 10.32 -9.97
N TYR A 35 -13.85 10.93 -10.02
CA TYR A 35 -15.13 10.26 -9.70
C TYR A 35 -15.79 9.79 -11.00
N PHE A 36 -16.10 8.51 -11.09
CA PHE A 36 -16.75 7.92 -12.25
C PHE A 36 -18.27 7.81 -12.06
N HIS A 37 -19.02 7.83 -13.17
CA HIS A 37 -20.49 7.80 -13.10
C HIS A 37 -21.06 6.50 -12.56
N LYS A 38 -20.50 5.36 -12.94
CA LYS A 38 -21.10 4.04 -12.64
C LYS A 38 -20.46 3.32 -11.47
N ARG A 39 -19.19 3.58 -11.17
CA ARG A 39 -18.46 2.91 -10.09
C ARG A 39 -17.26 3.73 -9.64
N GLY A 40 -17.11 3.88 -8.34
CA GLY A 40 -15.87 4.19 -7.68
C GLY A 40 -15.26 5.53 -8.00
N GLU A 41 -14.11 5.65 -7.45
CA GLU A 41 -13.22 6.81 -7.56
C GLU A 41 -11.77 6.29 -7.63
N ALA A 42 -10.90 7.05 -8.28
CA ALA A 42 -9.49 6.76 -8.31
C ALA A 42 -8.68 8.04 -8.12
N GLN A 43 -7.62 7.97 -7.34
CA GLN A 43 -6.64 9.04 -7.21
C GLN A 43 -5.45 8.73 -8.09
N LEU A 44 -5.36 9.41 -9.22
CA LEU A 44 -4.36 9.17 -10.26
C LEU A 44 -3.89 10.51 -10.86
N PRO A 45 -2.65 10.61 -11.36
CA PRO A 45 -2.28 11.70 -12.24
C PRO A 45 -3.16 11.67 -13.49
N ALA A 46 -3.83 12.79 -13.76
CA ALA A 46 -4.76 12.92 -14.86
C ALA A 46 -4.47 14.18 -15.70
N THR A 47 -4.60 14.08 -17.00
CA THR A 47 -4.52 15.19 -17.94
C THR A 47 -5.79 15.23 -18.78
N VAL A 48 -6.43 16.41 -18.85
CA VAL A 48 -7.64 16.60 -19.68
C VAL A 48 -7.24 17.21 -21.01
N GLU A 49 -7.56 16.54 -22.10
CA GLU A 49 -7.28 16.94 -23.48
C GLU A 49 -8.60 16.99 -24.27
N GLY A 50 -9.24 18.17 -24.29
CA GLY A 50 -10.54 18.33 -24.94
C GLY A 50 -11.62 17.44 -24.33
N THR A 51 -12.16 16.50 -25.12
CA THR A 51 -13.17 15.52 -24.67
C THR A 51 -12.58 14.25 -24.05
N ARG A 52 -11.26 14.16 -23.95
CA ARG A 52 -10.54 13.00 -23.39
C ARG A 52 -9.93 13.30 -22.05
N ILE A 53 -9.77 12.26 -21.25
CA ILE A 53 -8.96 12.27 -20.06
C ILE A 53 -7.93 11.13 -20.17
N VAL A 54 -6.68 11.47 -19.91
CA VAL A 54 -5.55 10.53 -19.87
C VAL A 54 -5.20 10.33 -18.42
N LEU A 55 -5.32 9.10 -17.94
CA LEU A 55 -4.99 8.67 -16.58
C LEU A 55 -3.67 7.92 -16.60
N SER A 56 -2.73 8.33 -15.75
CA SER A 56 -1.43 7.65 -15.63
C SER A 56 -1.52 6.62 -14.51
N LEU A 57 -1.42 5.34 -14.88
CA LEU A 57 -1.34 4.20 -13.99
C LEU A 57 0.14 3.81 -13.80
N PRO A 58 0.46 3.00 -12.78
CA PRO A 58 1.84 2.50 -12.59
C PRO A 58 2.42 1.75 -13.80
N ASP A 59 1.58 1.03 -14.53
CA ASP A 59 1.91 0.18 -15.67
C ASP A 59 1.62 0.81 -17.03
N GLY A 60 1.19 2.07 -17.08
CA GLY A 60 0.95 2.77 -18.32
C GLY A 60 -0.08 3.89 -18.25
N LYS A 61 -0.67 4.20 -19.40
CA LYS A 61 -1.69 5.25 -19.51
C LYS A 61 -2.99 4.65 -20.04
N VAL A 62 -4.11 5.13 -19.51
CA VAL A 62 -5.45 4.81 -19.99
C VAL A 62 -6.10 6.10 -20.48
N GLU A 63 -6.53 6.10 -21.73
CA GLU A 63 -7.34 7.18 -22.30
C GLU A 63 -8.82 6.82 -22.20
N LEU A 64 -9.60 7.74 -21.66
CA LEU A 64 -11.04 7.64 -21.55
C LEU A 64 -11.70 8.88 -22.16
N ASN A 65 -12.91 8.70 -22.68
CA ASN A 65 -13.75 9.87 -22.98
C ASN A 65 -14.25 10.45 -21.65
N ARG A 66 -14.29 11.76 -21.54
CA ARG A 66 -14.71 12.46 -20.31
C ARG A 66 -16.15 12.17 -19.89
N ASP A 67 -16.97 11.64 -20.76
CA ASP A 67 -18.36 11.28 -20.46
C ASP A 67 -18.52 10.18 -19.37
N VAL A 68 -17.49 9.38 -19.10
CA VAL A 68 -17.49 8.43 -17.97
C VAL A 68 -17.12 9.08 -16.64
N VAL A 69 -16.59 10.31 -16.67
CA VAL A 69 -16.13 11.03 -15.48
C VAL A 69 -17.22 11.97 -14.97
N ARG A 70 -17.69 11.71 -13.75
CA ARG A 70 -18.68 12.56 -13.08
C ARG A 70 -18.08 13.87 -12.56
N LYS A 71 -16.90 13.78 -11.92
CA LYS A 71 -16.24 14.91 -11.27
C LYS A 71 -14.74 14.71 -11.27
N LEU A 72 -13.99 15.76 -11.49
CA LEU A 72 -12.55 15.86 -11.25
C LEU A 72 -12.34 16.84 -10.10
N VAL A 73 -11.58 16.41 -9.11
CA VAL A 73 -11.19 17.26 -7.98
C VAL A 73 -9.67 17.33 -7.96
N PRO A 74 -9.07 18.54 -7.94
CA PRO A 74 -7.63 18.67 -7.79
C PRO A 74 -7.18 17.86 -6.59
N GLY A 75 -6.29 16.90 -6.81
CA GLY A 75 -5.83 15.96 -5.81
C GLY A 75 -4.41 16.28 -5.38
N PHE A 76 -4.01 15.52 -4.41
CA PHE A 76 -2.71 15.58 -3.78
C PHE A 76 -1.88 14.38 -4.27
N TRP A 77 -0.73 14.67 -4.88
CA TRP A 77 0.19 13.64 -5.35
C TRP A 77 1.57 13.83 -4.71
N PRO A 78 1.89 13.08 -3.64
CA PRO A 78 3.12 13.29 -2.88
C PRO A 78 4.40 13.39 -3.70
N PRO A 79 4.63 12.52 -4.73
CA PRO A 79 5.86 12.63 -5.53
C PRO A 79 6.01 13.95 -6.26
N SER A 80 4.93 14.54 -6.77
CA SER A 80 5.02 15.84 -7.47
C SER A 80 5.14 17.02 -6.51
N GLU A 81 4.74 16.87 -5.27
CA GLU A 81 4.85 17.91 -4.24
C GLU A 81 6.19 17.90 -3.51
N TRP A 82 6.86 16.76 -3.45
CA TRP A 82 8.10 16.59 -2.70
C TRP A 82 9.17 17.62 -3.10
N ASP A 83 9.49 17.72 -4.38
CA ASP A 83 10.52 18.63 -4.87
C ASP A 83 10.16 20.10 -4.61
N SER A 84 8.88 20.44 -4.71
CA SER A 84 8.41 21.80 -4.43
C SER A 84 8.54 22.14 -2.95
N ARG A 85 8.09 21.23 -2.05
CA ARG A 85 8.18 21.41 -0.60
C ARG A 85 9.63 21.48 -0.14
N ARG A 86 10.48 20.56 -0.63
CA ARG A 86 11.90 20.54 -0.32
C ARG A 86 12.60 21.85 -0.70
N ARG A 87 12.32 22.38 -1.91
CA ARG A 87 12.88 23.67 -2.33
C ARG A 87 12.41 24.85 -1.46
N GLN A 88 11.15 24.85 -1.01
CA GLN A 88 10.61 25.91 -0.16
C GLN A 88 11.33 26.00 1.19
N VAL A 89 11.75 24.87 1.75
CA VAL A 89 12.41 24.81 3.06
C VAL A 89 13.92 24.65 2.99
N HIS A 90 14.52 24.68 1.80
CA HIS A 90 15.96 24.40 1.63
C HIS A 90 16.87 25.35 2.43
N THR A 91 16.46 26.63 2.56
CA THR A 91 17.16 27.65 3.36
C THR A 91 16.60 27.81 4.77
N SER A 92 15.62 27.01 5.16
CA SER A 92 14.99 27.04 6.49
C SER A 92 15.84 26.32 7.53
N GLY A 93 15.46 26.48 8.80
CA GLY A 93 16.09 25.78 9.91
C GLY A 93 15.86 24.26 9.89
N VAL A 94 16.60 23.57 10.73
CA VAL A 94 16.59 22.09 10.84
C VAL A 94 15.18 21.53 11.11
N GLU A 95 14.43 22.17 11.98
CA GLU A 95 13.08 21.72 12.37
C GLU A 95 12.09 21.76 11.20
N GLU A 96 12.10 22.82 10.38
CA GLU A 96 11.20 22.95 9.22
C GLU A 96 11.58 21.95 8.12
N ARG A 97 12.88 21.77 7.88
CA ARG A 97 13.39 20.77 6.96
C ARG A 97 13.02 19.36 7.44
N PHE A 98 13.18 19.08 8.74
CA PHE A 98 12.80 17.81 9.32
C PHE A 98 11.28 17.56 9.25
N ALA A 99 10.45 18.55 9.53
CA ALA A 99 9.00 18.44 9.37
C ALA A 99 8.62 18.10 7.92
N THR A 100 9.30 18.67 6.93
CA THR A 100 9.10 18.35 5.51
C THR A 100 9.58 16.93 5.16
N ALA A 101 10.71 16.48 5.70
CA ALA A 101 11.19 15.11 5.56
C ALA A 101 10.24 14.11 6.23
N TRP A 102 9.72 14.44 7.39
CA TRP A 102 8.72 13.62 8.10
C TRP A 102 7.44 13.49 7.28
N TRP A 103 6.95 14.61 6.73
CA TRP A 103 5.82 14.60 5.80
C TRP A 103 6.06 13.64 4.61
N ALA A 104 7.26 13.61 4.05
CA ALA A 104 7.59 12.70 2.95
C ALA A 104 7.51 11.23 3.36
N ILE A 105 8.01 10.87 4.56
CA ILE A 105 7.92 9.52 5.11
C ILE A 105 6.46 9.12 5.32
N GLU A 106 5.66 10.01 5.91
CA GLU A 106 4.23 9.78 6.11
C GLU A 106 3.46 9.59 4.79
N ASN A 107 4.04 10.01 3.67
CA ASN A 107 3.47 9.89 2.34
C ASN A 107 4.15 8.82 1.46
N GLY A 108 4.90 7.90 2.07
CA GLY A 108 5.52 6.77 1.38
C GLY A 108 6.75 7.09 0.53
N LEU A 109 7.32 8.29 0.70
CA LEU A 109 8.53 8.75 -0.02
C LEU A 109 9.80 8.39 0.75
N THR A 110 9.88 7.16 1.24
CA THR A 110 10.92 6.71 2.18
C THR A 110 12.28 6.48 1.53
N THR A 111 12.34 6.36 0.21
CA THR A 111 13.59 6.33 -0.56
C THR A 111 14.03 7.73 -0.98
N GLU A 112 13.09 8.60 -1.34
CA GLU A 112 13.33 9.96 -1.80
C GLU A 112 13.84 10.88 -0.68
N VAL A 113 13.46 10.60 0.57
CA VAL A 113 13.81 11.42 1.75
C VAL A 113 15.24 11.19 2.26
N VAL A 114 15.93 10.12 1.82
CA VAL A 114 17.23 9.70 2.39
C VAL A 114 18.30 10.79 2.31
N SER A 115 18.42 11.46 1.16
CA SER A 115 19.39 12.55 1.00
C SER A 115 19.08 13.73 1.93
N GLU A 116 17.81 14.09 2.07
CA GLU A 116 17.36 15.20 2.91
C GLU A 116 17.67 14.92 4.39
N LEU A 117 17.40 13.71 4.87
CA LEU A 117 17.72 13.31 6.25
C LEU A 117 19.22 13.41 6.55
N ARG A 118 20.09 13.03 5.58
CA ARG A 118 21.53 13.17 5.71
C ARG A 118 21.98 14.62 5.73
N GLU A 119 21.40 15.46 4.88
CA GLU A 119 21.66 16.91 4.90
C GLU A 119 21.24 17.56 6.22
N ILE A 120 20.05 17.23 6.75
CA ILE A 120 19.58 17.72 8.04
C ILE A 120 20.54 17.31 9.16
N HIS A 121 20.99 16.06 9.18
CA HIS A 121 21.94 15.57 10.17
C HIS A 121 23.30 16.25 10.04
N ALA A 122 23.76 16.55 8.83
CA ALA A 122 25.01 17.29 8.60
C ALA A 122 24.92 18.75 9.06
N LEU A 123 23.75 19.39 8.95
CA LEU A 123 23.50 20.75 9.45
C LEU A 123 23.48 20.84 10.97
N ASP A 124 22.84 19.87 11.62
CA ASP A 124 22.81 19.74 13.08
C ASP A 124 22.98 18.28 13.52
N PRO A 125 24.22 17.86 13.82
CA PRO A 125 24.49 16.51 14.32
C PRO A 125 23.85 16.20 15.68
N LYS A 126 23.39 17.23 16.43
CA LYS A 126 22.71 17.06 17.72
C LYS A 126 21.19 16.91 17.59
N HIS A 127 20.63 17.14 16.42
CA HIS A 127 19.21 16.90 16.18
C HIS A 127 18.91 15.40 16.28
N ALA A 128 18.43 14.98 17.43
CA ALA A 128 18.33 13.57 17.82
C ALA A 128 17.49 12.71 16.87
N PRO A 129 16.33 13.15 16.33
CA PRO A 129 15.56 12.34 15.38
C PRO A 129 16.34 12.05 14.09
N SER A 130 16.92 13.06 13.43
CA SER A 130 17.66 12.86 12.19
C SER A 130 18.92 12.01 12.39
N ALA A 131 19.63 12.17 13.51
CA ALA A 131 20.80 11.36 13.86
C ALA A 131 20.41 9.87 13.97
N ARG A 132 19.32 9.54 14.68
CA ARG A 132 18.85 8.15 14.79
C ARG A 132 18.39 7.58 13.45
N MET A 133 17.67 8.39 12.65
CA MET A 133 17.19 7.97 11.34
C MET A 133 18.36 7.74 10.36
N THR A 134 19.35 8.62 10.34
CA THR A 134 20.56 8.44 9.52
C THR A 134 21.34 7.19 9.93
N ALA A 135 21.51 6.98 11.24
CA ALA A 135 22.19 5.78 11.75
C ALA A 135 21.46 4.47 11.37
N VAL A 136 20.13 4.47 11.32
CA VAL A 136 19.38 3.28 10.87
C VAL A 136 19.47 3.09 9.36
N LEU A 137 19.46 4.18 8.57
CA LEU A 137 19.68 4.12 7.12
C LEU A 137 21.05 3.57 6.77
N ASP A 138 22.11 3.95 7.51
CA ASP A 138 23.46 3.42 7.29
C ASP A 138 23.54 1.92 7.61
N ARG A 139 22.80 1.46 8.61
CA ARG A 139 22.69 0.02 8.91
C ARG A 139 21.89 -0.74 7.84
N LEU A 140 20.83 -0.16 7.30
CA LEU A 140 20.06 -0.71 6.18
C LEU A 140 20.85 -0.73 4.87
N ALA A 141 21.79 0.21 4.67
CA ALA A 141 22.64 0.22 3.48
C ALA A 141 23.67 -0.94 3.46
N ALA A 142 23.87 -1.64 4.58
CA ALA A 142 24.77 -2.80 4.63
C ALA A 142 24.18 -3.97 3.81
N PRO A 143 25.02 -4.68 3.02
CA PRO A 143 24.53 -5.79 2.21
C PRO A 143 23.91 -6.91 3.06
N CYS A 144 22.73 -7.38 2.66
CA CYS A 144 22.11 -8.57 3.21
C CYS A 144 22.59 -9.82 2.48
N ILE A 145 22.77 -10.92 3.23
CA ILE A 145 22.98 -12.26 2.66
C ILE A 145 21.64 -12.93 2.39
N ASP A 146 21.60 -13.89 1.48
CA ASP A 146 20.39 -14.70 1.26
C ASP A 146 20.16 -15.62 2.48
N PRO A 147 18.89 -15.83 2.89
CA PRO A 147 18.56 -16.90 3.81
C PRO A 147 18.77 -18.26 3.12
N ASP A 148 18.86 -19.34 3.89
CA ASP A 148 18.71 -20.68 3.33
C ASP A 148 17.22 -20.87 2.98
N PHE A 149 16.90 -20.85 1.69
CA PHE A 149 15.52 -20.91 1.20
C PHE A 149 15.19 -22.19 0.40
N ASP A 150 16.15 -23.05 0.12
CA ASP A 150 15.94 -24.25 -0.73
C ASP A 150 14.87 -25.18 -0.16
N ARG A 151 14.87 -25.38 1.15
CA ARG A 151 13.86 -26.20 1.81
C ARG A 151 12.47 -25.57 1.72
N PHE A 152 12.38 -24.24 1.90
CA PHE A 152 11.11 -23.51 1.79
C PHE A 152 10.61 -23.52 0.34
N GLN A 153 11.48 -23.27 -0.64
CA GLN A 153 11.13 -23.33 -2.05
C GLN A 153 10.55 -24.70 -2.45
N LYS A 154 11.15 -25.78 -1.96
CA LYS A 154 10.61 -27.15 -2.17
C LYS A 154 9.26 -27.35 -1.50
N ALA A 155 9.05 -26.79 -0.30
CA ALA A 155 7.79 -26.88 0.44
C ALA A 155 6.64 -26.17 -0.27
N LEU A 156 6.91 -25.15 -1.11
CA LEU A 156 5.86 -24.46 -1.89
C LEU A 156 5.15 -25.41 -2.86
N GLY A 157 5.77 -26.53 -3.25
CA GLY A 157 5.16 -27.55 -4.12
C GLY A 157 4.94 -27.12 -5.58
N VAL A 158 5.48 -25.97 -5.96
CA VAL A 158 5.38 -25.38 -7.30
C VAL A 158 6.74 -24.82 -7.73
N GLU A 159 6.96 -24.74 -9.04
CA GLU A 159 8.15 -24.08 -9.57
C GLU A 159 8.05 -22.56 -9.39
N THR A 160 9.11 -21.97 -8.85
CA THR A 160 9.19 -20.53 -8.61
C THR A 160 10.49 -19.95 -9.16
N ARG A 161 10.45 -18.72 -9.63
CA ARG A 161 11.61 -17.89 -9.93
C ARG A 161 12.03 -17.13 -8.69
N VAL A 162 13.28 -16.66 -8.66
CA VAL A 162 13.87 -15.94 -7.54
C VAL A 162 14.21 -14.51 -7.96
N ALA A 163 13.59 -13.55 -7.32
CA ALA A 163 13.95 -12.14 -7.47
C ALA A 163 14.56 -11.60 -6.17
N ARG A 164 15.54 -10.69 -6.27
CA ARG A 164 16.29 -10.16 -5.13
C ARG A 164 16.26 -8.65 -5.09
N GLY A 165 15.81 -8.11 -3.96
CA GLY A 165 16.01 -6.72 -3.56
C GLY A 165 17.18 -6.57 -2.58
N PRO A 166 17.45 -5.37 -2.12
CA PRO A 166 18.40 -5.13 -1.02
C PRO A 166 18.11 -5.98 0.22
N HIS A 167 16.84 -6.00 0.68
CA HIS A 167 16.42 -6.67 1.92
C HIS A 167 15.39 -7.79 1.70
N VAL A 168 14.91 -8.01 0.48
CA VAL A 168 13.86 -8.98 0.17
C VAL A 168 14.37 -10.03 -0.79
N LEU A 169 14.05 -11.32 -0.52
CA LEU A 169 14.16 -12.42 -1.45
C LEU A 169 12.75 -12.92 -1.76
N LEU A 170 12.36 -12.80 -3.02
CA LEU A 170 11.02 -13.13 -3.49
C LEU A 170 11.04 -14.39 -4.35
N LEU A 171 10.34 -15.44 -3.90
CA LEU A 171 10.00 -16.62 -4.68
C LEU A 171 8.66 -16.38 -5.38
N HIS A 172 8.61 -16.40 -6.71
CA HIS A 172 7.40 -15.97 -7.42
C HIS A 172 7.14 -16.74 -8.71
N GLN A 173 5.90 -16.69 -9.15
CA GLN A 173 5.43 -17.23 -10.44
C GLN A 173 4.95 -16.13 -11.40
N HIS A 174 5.21 -14.86 -11.09
CA HIS A 174 4.77 -13.67 -11.83
C HIS A 174 5.80 -13.25 -12.88
N SER A 175 5.48 -12.20 -13.68
CA SER A 175 6.47 -11.56 -14.54
C SER A 175 7.58 -10.90 -13.72
N ASP A 176 8.74 -10.68 -14.31
CA ASP A 176 9.86 -10.01 -13.62
C ASP A 176 9.50 -8.58 -13.23
N ALA A 177 8.77 -7.86 -14.09
CA ALA A 177 8.28 -6.52 -13.80
C ALA A 177 7.35 -6.47 -12.57
N GLU A 178 6.43 -7.44 -12.44
CA GLU A 178 5.56 -7.54 -11.26
C GLU A 178 6.34 -7.91 -10.00
N ALA A 179 7.37 -8.74 -10.11
CA ALA A 179 8.24 -9.08 -9.00
C ALA A 179 9.08 -7.87 -8.54
N GLU A 180 9.66 -7.11 -9.48
CA GLU A 180 10.40 -5.88 -9.20
C GLU A 180 9.51 -4.83 -8.52
N GLU A 181 8.28 -4.67 -8.96
CA GLU A 181 7.33 -3.76 -8.34
C GLU A 181 7.02 -4.14 -6.88
N ARG A 182 6.79 -5.43 -6.60
CA ARG A 182 6.57 -5.91 -5.24
C ARG A 182 7.78 -5.70 -4.35
N ILE A 183 8.98 -5.98 -4.86
CA ILE A 183 10.23 -5.70 -4.15
C ILE A 183 10.34 -4.21 -3.85
N ALA A 184 10.13 -3.34 -4.82
CA ALA A 184 10.20 -1.90 -4.63
C ALA A 184 9.20 -1.39 -3.56
N LEU A 185 7.99 -1.94 -3.53
CA LEU A 185 7.02 -1.68 -2.47
C LEU A 185 7.55 -2.10 -1.10
N LEU A 186 7.99 -3.36 -0.98
CA LEU A 186 8.44 -3.93 0.28
C LEU A 186 9.66 -3.20 0.84
N GLU A 187 10.60 -2.78 -0.02
CA GLU A 187 11.74 -1.96 0.37
C GLU A 187 11.32 -0.58 0.93
N ARG A 188 10.28 0.05 0.34
CA ARG A 188 9.71 1.29 0.88
C ARG A 188 9.06 1.07 2.26
N VAL A 189 8.37 -0.04 2.44
CA VAL A 189 7.76 -0.43 3.72
C VAL A 189 8.82 -0.70 4.78
N ILE A 190 9.89 -1.44 4.44
CA ILE A 190 11.04 -1.70 5.33
C ILE A 190 11.67 -0.40 5.79
N ASN A 191 11.99 0.50 4.86
CA ASN A 191 12.54 1.81 5.18
C ASN A 191 11.59 2.61 6.09
N GLY A 192 10.30 2.67 5.72
CA GLY A 192 9.28 3.39 6.49
C GLY A 192 9.12 2.87 7.92
N TYR A 193 9.11 1.55 8.09
CA TYR A 193 9.04 0.91 9.39
C TYR A 193 10.23 1.30 10.28
N HIS A 194 11.43 1.17 9.79
CA HIS A 194 12.63 1.50 10.57
C HIS A 194 12.78 2.99 10.84
N LEU A 195 12.43 3.85 9.88
CA LEU A 195 12.45 5.30 10.05
C LEU A 195 11.43 5.77 11.09
N LEU A 196 10.22 5.18 11.10
CA LEU A 196 9.20 5.47 12.10
C LEU A 196 9.70 5.26 13.52
N PHE A 197 10.20 4.06 13.80
CA PHE A 197 10.64 3.72 15.15
C PHE A 197 11.94 4.43 15.55
N ALA A 198 12.86 4.63 14.60
CA ALA A 198 14.09 5.40 14.85
C ALA A 198 13.80 6.87 15.22
N ALA A 199 12.88 7.53 14.51
CA ALA A 199 12.47 8.89 14.82
C ALA A 199 11.96 9.01 16.26
N GLN A 200 11.19 8.03 16.69
CA GLN A 200 10.61 7.97 18.04
C GLN A 200 11.58 7.51 19.13
N GLY A 201 12.78 7.07 18.77
CA GLY A 201 13.83 6.67 19.72
C GLY A 201 13.84 5.18 20.07
N LEU A 202 13.02 4.36 19.40
CA LEU A 202 13.04 2.91 19.59
C LEU A 202 14.09 2.26 18.69
N GLY A 203 15.14 1.70 19.30
CA GLY A 203 16.17 0.95 18.56
C GLY A 203 15.67 -0.45 18.20
N LEU A 204 15.55 -0.70 16.90
CA LEU A 204 15.19 -2.01 16.34
C LEU A 204 16.38 -2.62 15.58
N ASN A 205 16.44 -3.95 15.53
CA ASN A 205 17.37 -4.62 14.65
C ASN A 205 16.98 -4.37 13.19
N VAL A 206 17.99 -4.29 12.33
CA VAL A 206 17.78 -4.25 10.86
C VAL A 206 18.06 -5.63 10.28
N PRO A 207 17.41 -6.02 9.17
CA PRO A 207 17.63 -7.29 8.53
C PRO A 207 19.11 -7.49 8.18
N ARG A 208 19.67 -8.65 8.57
CA ARG A 208 21.01 -9.10 8.18
C ARG A 208 20.95 -10.11 7.05
N ARG A 209 19.81 -10.75 6.92
CA ARG A 209 19.48 -11.66 5.82
C ARG A 209 18.26 -11.08 5.10
N ARG A 210 18.16 -11.33 3.79
CA ARG A 210 16.96 -10.95 3.04
C ARG A 210 15.74 -11.61 3.64
N LEU A 211 14.70 -10.82 3.79
CA LEU A 211 13.39 -11.28 4.26
C LEU A 211 12.74 -12.11 3.15
N LEU A 212 12.32 -13.31 3.50
CA LEU A 212 11.80 -14.29 2.56
C LEU A 212 10.32 -14.04 2.28
N SER A 213 9.95 -14.01 1.01
CA SER A 213 8.55 -13.88 0.58
C SER A 213 8.25 -14.87 -0.53
N ALA A 214 7.04 -15.44 -0.57
CA ALA A 214 6.57 -16.32 -1.62
C ALA A 214 5.22 -15.85 -2.17
N TRP A 215 5.11 -15.80 -3.51
CA TRP A 215 3.92 -15.32 -4.21
C TRP A 215 3.47 -16.29 -5.28
N PHE A 216 2.35 -16.97 -5.00
CA PHE A 216 1.71 -17.88 -5.92
C PHE A 216 0.95 -17.12 -7.01
N ALA A 217 0.98 -17.62 -8.25
CA ALA A 217 0.16 -17.08 -9.32
C ALA A 217 -1.31 -17.50 -9.18
N ASP A 218 -1.58 -18.63 -8.54
CA ASP A 218 -2.92 -19.19 -8.43
C ASP A 218 -3.29 -19.45 -6.97
N GLN A 219 -4.52 -19.08 -6.62
CA GLN A 219 -5.09 -19.32 -5.29
C GLN A 219 -5.10 -20.82 -4.92
N LYS A 220 -5.32 -21.71 -5.90
CA LYS A 220 -5.36 -23.15 -5.62
C LYS A 220 -4.03 -23.67 -5.10
N ASP A 221 -2.91 -23.16 -5.62
CA ASP A 221 -1.56 -23.57 -5.22
C ASP A 221 -1.24 -23.04 -3.82
N TYR A 222 -1.64 -21.80 -3.52
CA TYR A 222 -1.60 -21.24 -2.16
C TYR A 222 -2.41 -22.08 -1.18
N LEU A 223 -3.64 -22.49 -1.51
CA LEU A 223 -4.47 -23.33 -0.66
C LEU A 223 -3.89 -24.74 -0.50
N ALA A 224 -3.19 -25.27 -1.51
CA ALA A 224 -2.48 -26.53 -1.42
C ALA A 224 -1.30 -26.43 -0.43
N PHE A 225 -0.53 -25.34 -0.50
CA PHE A 225 0.54 -25.06 0.45
C PHE A 225 0.01 -24.90 1.88
N LEU A 226 -1.09 -24.17 2.10
CA LEU A 226 -1.70 -24.06 3.43
C LEU A 226 -2.04 -25.42 4.05
N ARG A 227 -2.60 -26.33 3.24
CA ARG A 227 -2.91 -27.70 3.70
C ARG A 227 -1.66 -28.49 4.07
N SER A 228 -0.58 -28.38 3.29
CA SER A 228 0.68 -29.08 3.58
C SER A 228 1.38 -28.58 4.85
N GLU A 229 1.15 -27.30 5.21
CA GLU A 229 1.72 -26.67 6.41
C GLU A 229 0.75 -26.65 7.61
N ALA A 230 -0.41 -27.32 7.52
CA ALA A 230 -1.49 -27.31 8.54
C ALA A 230 -1.93 -25.87 8.92
N ALA A 231 -2.01 -24.98 7.92
CA ALA A 231 -2.28 -23.56 8.06
C ALA A 231 -3.64 -23.16 7.46
N GLU A 232 -4.63 -24.07 7.39
CA GLU A 232 -5.94 -23.84 6.77
C GLU A 232 -6.74 -22.70 7.40
N ALA A 233 -6.42 -22.30 8.62
CA ALA A 233 -7.01 -21.13 9.26
C ALA A 233 -6.85 -19.84 8.43
N PHE A 234 -5.82 -19.79 7.57
CA PHE A 234 -5.54 -18.67 6.66
C PHE A 234 -6.15 -18.84 5.25
N SER A 235 -6.99 -19.83 5.02
CA SER A 235 -7.58 -20.11 3.70
C SER A 235 -8.50 -18.99 3.17
N THR A 236 -9.00 -18.13 4.06
CA THR A 236 -9.82 -16.95 3.70
C THR A 236 -9.02 -15.66 3.55
N THR A 237 -7.72 -15.67 3.89
CA THR A 237 -6.82 -14.52 3.72
C THR A 237 -6.15 -14.54 2.35
N LYS A 238 -5.67 -13.40 1.90
CA LYS A 238 -4.92 -13.28 0.63
C LYS A 238 -3.43 -13.52 0.79
N GLY A 239 -2.96 -13.53 2.01
CA GLY A 239 -1.62 -13.81 2.42
C GLY A 239 -1.56 -13.99 3.92
N TYR A 240 -0.42 -14.39 4.42
CA TYR A 240 -0.12 -14.46 5.84
C TYR A 240 1.38 -14.50 6.08
N PHE A 241 1.80 -14.09 7.26
CA PHE A 241 3.15 -14.30 7.75
C PHE A 241 3.26 -15.70 8.35
N HIS A 242 4.19 -16.51 7.85
CA HIS A 242 4.46 -17.86 8.34
C HIS A 242 5.64 -17.83 9.34
N PRO A 243 5.40 -17.94 10.66
CA PRO A 243 6.44 -17.76 11.67
C PRO A 243 7.57 -18.78 11.60
N ALA A 244 7.26 -20.07 11.32
CA ALA A 244 8.27 -21.12 11.27
C ALA A 244 9.26 -20.97 10.13
N TRP A 245 8.82 -20.42 8.98
CA TRP A 245 9.68 -20.10 7.85
C TRP A 245 10.23 -18.67 7.90
N ASN A 246 9.74 -17.84 8.83
CA ASN A 246 9.95 -16.39 8.83
C ASN A 246 9.73 -15.79 7.43
N ALA A 247 8.60 -16.13 6.82
CA ALA A 247 8.30 -15.80 5.44
C ALA A 247 6.90 -15.21 5.27
N VAL A 248 6.76 -14.23 4.39
CA VAL A 248 5.47 -13.79 3.87
C VAL A 248 5.04 -14.74 2.76
N VAL A 249 3.80 -15.22 2.82
CA VAL A 249 3.22 -16.10 1.80
C VAL A 249 1.91 -15.49 1.33
N ALA A 250 1.76 -15.29 0.02
CA ALA A 250 0.57 -14.72 -0.58
C ALA A 250 0.30 -15.28 -1.97
N TYR A 251 -0.83 -14.93 -2.55
CA TYR A 251 -1.18 -15.29 -3.93
C TYR A 251 -1.74 -14.11 -4.69
N ASP A 252 -1.70 -14.20 -6.02
CA ASP A 252 -2.28 -13.19 -6.91
C ASP A 252 -3.81 -13.16 -6.77
N GLY A 253 -4.34 -12.09 -6.22
CA GLY A 253 -5.77 -11.91 -6.02
C GLY A 253 -6.59 -11.97 -7.33
N ARG A 254 -5.96 -11.78 -8.50
CA ARG A 254 -6.61 -11.95 -9.82
C ARG A 254 -7.09 -13.39 -10.04
N SER A 255 -6.45 -14.36 -9.45
CA SER A 255 -6.78 -15.77 -9.56
C SER A 255 -7.96 -16.20 -8.68
N ALA A 256 -8.34 -15.39 -7.69
CA ALA A 256 -9.49 -15.66 -6.82
C ALA A 256 -10.82 -15.62 -7.60
N ASP A 257 -11.77 -16.48 -7.25
CA ASP A 257 -13.02 -16.67 -7.97
C ASP A 257 -13.81 -15.38 -8.27
N PRO A 258 -14.03 -14.45 -7.32
CA PRO A 258 -14.77 -13.23 -7.61
C PRO A 258 -14.10 -12.36 -8.66
N GLN A 259 -12.78 -12.18 -8.57
CA GLN A 259 -12.00 -11.34 -9.50
C GLN A 259 -11.91 -11.99 -10.87
N ARG A 260 -11.65 -13.30 -10.91
CA ARG A 260 -11.64 -14.09 -12.15
C ARG A 260 -12.99 -13.98 -12.88
N THR A 261 -14.08 -14.15 -12.14
CA THR A 261 -15.44 -14.02 -12.69
C THR A 261 -15.71 -12.61 -13.24
N ALA A 262 -15.31 -11.57 -12.51
CA ALA A 262 -15.48 -10.19 -12.96
C ALA A 262 -14.70 -9.92 -14.26
N ARG A 263 -13.43 -10.36 -14.34
CA ARG A 263 -12.61 -10.23 -15.55
C ARG A 263 -13.17 -11.00 -16.74
N GLN A 264 -13.66 -12.23 -16.53
CA GLN A 264 -14.31 -13.02 -17.59
C GLN A 264 -15.56 -12.31 -18.13
N LYS A 265 -16.38 -11.72 -17.26
CA LYS A 265 -17.56 -10.94 -17.69
C LYS A 265 -17.16 -9.72 -18.52
N LEU A 266 -16.10 -9.00 -18.14
CA LEU A 266 -15.62 -7.85 -18.91
C LEU A 266 -15.02 -8.26 -20.25
N SER A 267 -14.25 -9.37 -20.29
CA SER A 267 -13.73 -9.93 -21.54
C SER A 267 -14.88 -10.34 -22.47
N ALA A 268 -15.86 -11.07 -22.00
CA ALA A 268 -17.02 -11.47 -22.80
C ALA A 268 -17.80 -10.26 -23.38
N LYS A 269 -17.97 -9.19 -22.57
CA LYS A 269 -18.55 -7.93 -23.07
C LYS A 269 -17.72 -7.28 -24.17
N ARG A 270 -16.39 -7.33 -24.06
CA ARG A 270 -15.46 -6.78 -25.07
C ARG A 270 -15.54 -7.57 -26.39
N ASP A 271 -15.59 -8.89 -26.30
CA ASP A 271 -15.73 -9.76 -27.47
C ASP A 271 -17.07 -9.56 -28.17
N GLU A 272 -18.16 -9.38 -27.41
CA GLU A 272 -19.48 -9.08 -27.92
C GLU A 272 -19.51 -7.69 -28.59
N LEU A 273 -18.89 -6.68 -27.99
CA LEU A 273 -18.73 -5.33 -28.54
C LEU A 273 -18.01 -5.38 -29.90
N GLN A 274 -16.92 -6.15 -29.98
CA GLN A 274 -16.15 -6.29 -31.21
C GLN A 274 -17.00 -6.89 -32.35
N ARG A 275 -17.78 -7.92 -32.06
CA ARG A 275 -18.72 -8.51 -33.03
C ARG A 275 -19.76 -7.50 -33.53
N TYR A 276 -20.30 -6.67 -32.65
CA TYR A 276 -21.24 -5.62 -33.08
C TYR A 276 -20.55 -4.55 -33.91
N ARG A 277 -19.30 -4.18 -33.64
CA ARG A 277 -18.53 -3.25 -34.48
C ARG A 277 -18.39 -3.76 -35.90
N GLU A 278 -17.94 -4.99 -36.03
CA GLU A 278 -17.80 -5.63 -37.35
C GLU A 278 -19.14 -5.70 -38.12
N MET A 279 -20.25 -5.94 -37.40
CA MET A 279 -21.60 -5.93 -38.01
C MET A 279 -21.96 -4.52 -38.48
N VAL A 280 -21.73 -3.49 -37.62
CA VAL A 280 -22.07 -2.09 -37.94
C VAL A 280 -21.21 -1.56 -39.08
N ASP A 281 -19.93 -1.94 -39.15
CA ASP A 281 -19.01 -1.50 -40.20
C ASP A 281 -19.44 -2.06 -41.59
N LYS A 282 -19.92 -3.29 -41.64
CA LYS A 282 -20.44 -3.94 -42.83
C LYS A 282 -21.87 -3.51 -43.20
N ALA A 283 -22.58 -2.84 -42.29
CA ALA A 283 -23.99 -2.48 -42.50
C ALA A 283 -24.15 -1.28 -43.47
N PRO A 284 -25.11 -1.29 -44.42
CA PRO A 284 -25.45 -0.12 -45.20
C PRO A 284 -25.84 1.10 -44.36
N ALA A 285 -25.65 2.32 -44.88
CA ALA A 285 -25.85 3.57 -44.17
C ALA A 285 -27.29 3.73 -43.57
N ARG A 286 -28.30 3.19 -44.20
CA ARG A 286 -29.71 3.27 -43.76
C ARG A 286 -30.17 2.09 -42.91
N SER A 287 -29.27 1.18 -42.53
CA SER A 287 -29.64 0.01 -41.70
C SER A 287 -30.09 0.37 -40.31
N ARG A 288 -31.06 -0.39 -39.82
CA ARG A 288 -31.44 -0.41 -38.40
C ARG A 288 -30.81 -1.64 -37.75
N ILE A 289 -29.95 -1.40 -36.72
CA ILE A 289 -29.14 -2.40 -36.09
C ILE A 289 -29.63 -2.65 -34.69
N LYS A 290 -29.91 -3.91 -34.38
CA LYS A 290 -30.30 -4.34 -33.02
C LYS A 290 -29.05 -4.70 -32.24
N ILE A 291 -28.86 -4.03 -31.10
CA ILE A 291 -27.72 -4.28 -30.18
C ILE A 291 -28.30 -4.74 -28.83
N LYS A 292 -27.73 -5.85 -28.34
CA LYS A 292 -27.91 -6.34 -26.97
C LYS A 292 -26.53 -6.64 -26.41
N LEU A 293 -26.14 -5.97 -25.34
CA LEU A 293 -24.86 -6.22 -24.67
C LEU A 293 -25.11 -6.74 -23.25
N GLY A 294 -24.63 -7.94 -22.98
CA GLY A 294 -24.86 -8.63 -21.71
C GLY A 294 -26.34 -8.73 -21.39
N ASP A 295 -26.71 -8.35 -20.17
CA ASP A 295 -28.11 -8.39 -19.66
C ASP A 295 -28.93 -7.15 -20.04
N ALA A 296 -28.37 -6.21 -20.81
CA ALA A 296 -29.09 -5.01 -21.22
C ALA A 296 -30.23 -5.35 -22.19
N PRO A 297 -31.37 -4.58 -22.17
CA PRO A 297 -32.45 -4.78 -23.14
C PRO A 297 -31.98 -4.51 -24.57
N VAL A 298 -32.54 -5.24 -25.52
CA VAL A 298 -32.30 -5.02 -26.95
C VAL A 298 -32.71 -3.61 -27.33
N ARG A 299 -31.79 -2.87 -27.95
CA ARG A 299 -32.09 -1.52 -28.50
C ARG A 299 -31.83 -1.54 -30.01
N THR A 300 -32.59 -0.73 -30.73
CA THR A 300 -32.46 -0.60 -32.18
C THR A 300 -31.97 0.80 -32.52
N PHE A 301 -30.88 0.89 -33.26
CA PHE A 301 -30.19 2.11 -33.61
C PHE A 301 -30.06 2.27 -35.13
N GLY A 302 -30.01 3.48 -35.64
CA GLY A 302 -29.43 3.75 -36.95
C GLY A 302 -27.92 3.51 -36.94
N ARG A 303 -27.32 3.35 -38.13
CA ARG A 303 -25.86 3.02 -38.21
C ARG A 303 -24.96 4.02 -37.46
N THR A 304 -25.15 5.32 -37.67
CA THR A 304 -24.36 6.37 -36.97
C THR A 304 -24.58 6.33 -35.46
N GLU A 305 -25.80 6.18 -35.02
CA GLU A 305 -26.16 6.09 -33.60
C GLU A 305 -25.59 4.81 -32.96
N ALA A 306 -25.56 3.69 -33.73
CA ALA A 306 -24.92 2.44 -33.29
C ALA A 306 -23.41 2.62 -33.07
N ILE A 307 -22.70 3.28 -34.01
CA ILE A 307 -21.26 3.59 -33.88
C ILE A 307 -21.01 4.40 -32.61
N GLN A 308 -21.77 5.47 -32.36
CA GLN A 308 -21.62 6.30 -31.16
C GLN A 308 -21.91 5.52 -29.88
N SER A 309 -22.96 4.68 -29.90
CA SER A 309 -23.34 3.85 -28.75
C SER A 309 -22.26 2.81 -28.42
N LEU A 310 -21.69 2.14 -29.44
CA LEU A 310 -20.61 1.18 -29.25
C LEU A 310 -19.34 1.84 -28.74
N ALA A 311 -18.98 3.03 -29.22
CA ALA A 311 -17.83 3.80 -28.72
C ALA A 311 -17.99 4.17 -27.23
N ARG A 312 -19.20 4.60 -26.82
CA ARG A 312 -19.47 4.88 -25.41
C ARG A 312 -19.38 3.62 -24.54
N ILE A 313 -19.91 2.50 -24.99
CA ILE A 313 -19.86 1.23 -24.26
C ILE A 313 -18.41 0.74 -24.12
N GLU A 314 -17.60 0.89 -25.16
CA GLU A 314 -16.16 0.57 -25.07
C GLU A 314 -15.46 1.40 -23.98
N ASN A 315 -15.73 2.69 -23.98
CA ASN A 315 -15.19 3.59 -22.97
C ASN A 315 -15.62 3.18 -21.54
N GLU A 316 -16.88 2.76 -21.36
CA GLU A 316 -17.36 2.21 -20.10
C GLU A 316 -16.65 0.91 -19.71
N ILE A 317 -16.47 -0.04 -20.64
CA ILE A 317 -15.76 -1.30 -20.40
C ILE A 317 -14.29 -1.03 -20.04
N THR A 318 -13.64 -0.10 -20.72
CA THR A 318 -12.24 0.29 -20.43
C THR A 318 -12.12 0.89 -19.04
N CYS A 319 -13.06 1.76 -18.65
CA CYS A 319 -13.13 2.33 -17.31
C CYS A 319 -13.37 1.25 -16.24
N GLU A 320 -14.33 0.35 -16.44
CA GLU A 320 -14.61 -0.75 -15.50
C GLU A 320 -13.40 -1.70 -15.36
N THR A 321 -12.71 -1.99 -16.45
CA THR A 321 -11.48 -2.82 -16.43
C THR A 321 -10.38 -2.15 -15.62
N MET A 322 -10.12 -0.87 -15.87
CA MET A 322 -9.13 -0.09 -15.15
C MET A 322 -9.42 -0.05 -13.64
N LEU A 323 -10.68 0.22 -13.27
CA LEU A 323 -11.07 0.27 -11.85
C LEU A 323 -10.92 -1.10 -11.17
N LEU A 324 -11.27 -2.18 -11.85
CA LEU A 324 -11.07 -3.54 -11.34
C LEU A 324 -9.59 -3.87 -11.10
N GLU A 325 -8.71 -3.47 -12.02
CA GLU A 325 -7.27 -3.69 -11.88
C GLU A 325 -6.67 -2.83 -10.76
N LEU A 326 -7.12 -1.57 -10.60
CA LEU A 326 -6.68 -0.71 -9.49
C LEU A 326 -7.14 -1.23 -8.13
N ASP A 327 -8.37 -1.72 -8.03
CA ASP A 327 -8.91 -2.30 -6.79
C ASP A 327 -8.13 -3.57 -6.42
N TRP A 328 -7.95 -4.47 -7.37
CA TRP A 328 -7.14 -5.66 -7.18
C TRP A 328 -5.71 -5.31 -6.73
N ARG A 329 -5.03 -4.41 -7.47
CA ARG A 329 -3.67 -3.98 -7.16
C ARG A 329 -3.57 -3.39 -5.74
N SER A 330 -4.56 -2.58 -5.35
CA SER A 330 -4.60 -1.99 -4.02
C SER A 330 -4.69 -3.06 -2.92
N VAL A 331 -5.49 -4.08 -3.12
CA VAL A 331 -5.60 -5.20 -2.16
C VAL A 331 -4.33 -6.05 -2.14
N ASP A 332 -3.77 -6.37 -3.30
CA ASP A 332 -2.58 -7.21 -3.44
C ASP A 332 -1.35 -6.56 -2.78
N LEU A 333 -1.06 -5.32 -3.13
CA LEU A 333 0.04 -4.56 -2.56
C LEU A 333 -0.19 -4.22 -1.08
N GLY A 334 -1.44 -3.97 -0.68
CA GLY A 334 -1.81 -3.75 0.72
C GLY A 334 -1.58 -4.99 1.57
N THR A 335 -1.94 -6.17 1.07
CA THR A 335 -1.64 -7.44 1.73
C THR A 335 -0.13 -7.65 1.88
N ALA A 336 0.64 -7.38 0.82
CA ALA A 336 2.11 -7.47 0.87
C ALA A 336 2.71 -6.60 1.98
N ALA A 337 2.27 -5.35 2.05
CA ALA A 337 2.74 -4.41 3.07
C ALA A 337 2.33 -4.84 4.48
N HIS A 338 1.09 -5.33 4.66
CA HIS A 338 0.57 -5.82 5.92
C HIS A 338 1.39 -6.99 6.47
N GLU A 339 1.56 -8.03 5.66
CA GLU A 339 2.30 -9.24 6.06
C GLU A 339 3.78 -8.97 6.29
N MET A 340 4.37 -8.03 5.52
CA MET A 340 5.74 -7.58 5.74
C MET A 340 5.92 -6.95 7.13
N ILE A 341 4.92 -6.25 7.67
CA ILE A 341 5.02 -5.68 9.02
C ILE A 341 5.06 -6.78 10.09
N HIS A 342 4.30 -7.86 9.94
CA HIS A 342 4.41 -9.01 10.85
C HIS A 342 5.81 -9.63 10.79
N GLN A 343 6.36 -9.81 9.59
CA GLN A 343 7.73 -10.33 9.41
C GLN A 343 8.77 -9.38 10.01
N LEU A 344 8.68 -8.07 9.74
CA LEU A 344 9.57 -7.06 10.30
C LEU A 344 9.48 -6.99 11.82
N ALA A 345 8.28 -7.05 12.39
CA ALA A 345 8.09 -7.04 13.83
C ALA A 345 8.79 -8.23 14.51
N ASN A 346 8.76 -9.39 13.85
CA ASN A 346 9.48 -10.59 14.31
C ASN A 346 11.01 -10.44 14.13
N ASP A 347 11.46 -10.09 12.93
CA ASP A 347 12.89 -10.01 12.57
C ASP A 347 13.63 -8.91 13.35
N SER A 348 13.00 -7.76 13.53
CA SER A 348 13.56 -6.61 14.25
C SER A 348 13.57 -6.74 15.77
N ALA A 349 13.03 -7.83 16.30
CA ALA A 349 12.76 -8.03 17.71
C ALA A 349 11.85 -6.94 18.35
N LEU A 350 10.96 -6.36 17.55
CA LEU A 350 9.82 -5.58 18.09
C LEU A 350 8.89 -6.51 18.84
N VAL A 351 8.63 -7.71 18.28
CA VAL A 351 7.87 -8.81 18.89
C VAL A 351 8.84 -9.96 19.19
N PRO A 352 9.56 -9.93 20.32
CA PRO A 352 10.61 -10.92 20.60
C PRO A 352 10.08 -12.35 20.78
N ARG A 353 8.79 -12.50 21.08
CA ARG A 353 8.05 -13.76 21.12
C ARG A 353 6.58 -13.50 20.82
N HIS A 354 5.97 -14.31 19.97
CA HIS A 354 4.59 -14.15 19.51
C HIS A 354 3.54 -14.20 20.63
N ASP A 355 3.77 -14.92 21.70
CA ASP A 355 2.87 -15.06 22.84
C ASP A 355 2.75 -13.80 23.72
N ARG A 356 3.60 -12.81 23.52
CA ARG A 356 3.67 -11.62 24.37
C ARG A 356 2.97 -10.41 23.80
N PHE A 357 2.78 -10.36 22.49
CA PHE A 357 2.10 -9.25 21.83
C PHE A 357 0.66 -9.64 21.51
N PRO A 358 -0.32 -8.85 21.97
CA PRO A 358 -1.72 -9.13 21.67
C PRO A 358 -2.01 -8.99 20.16
N VAL A 359 -2.93 -9.78 19.65
CA VAL A 359 -3.27 -9.78 18.23
C VAL A 359 -3.76 -8.41 17.78
N TRP A 360 -4.57 -7.71 18.59
CA TRP A 360 -5.04 -6.38 18.25
C TRP A 360 -3.89 -5.37 17.99
N LEU A 361 -2.77 -5.48 18.72
CA LEU A 361 -1.62 -4.60 18.52
C LEU A 361 -0.85 -4.97 17.24
N GLN A 362 -0.66 -6.27 16.99
CA GLN A 362 0.01 -6.76 15.78
C GLN A 362 -0.77 -6.36 14.53
N GLU A 363 -2.06 -6.66 14.50
CA GLU A 363 -2.96 -6.33 13.37
C GLU A 363 -3.16 -4.83 13.20
N GLY A 364 -3.35 -4.13 14.33
CA GLY A 364 -3.49 -2.68 14.31
C GLY A 364 -2.25 -1.96 13.83
N LEU A 365 -1.05 -2.47 14.14
CA LEU A 365 0.22 -1.93 13.64
C LEU A 365 0.39 -2.24 12.14
N ALA A 366 0.16 -3.47 11.71
CA ALA A 366 0.25 -3.87 10.31
C ALA A 366 -0.70 -3.04 9.43
N ALA A 367 -1.92 -2.80 9.91
CA ALA A 367 -2.90 -1.99 9.22
C ALA A 367 -2.52 -0.49 9.08
N GLN A 368 -1.52 0.02 9.82
CA GLN A 368 -0.99 1.37 9.58
C GLN A 368 -0.20 1.46 8.26
N PHE A 369 0.23 0.34 7.70
CA PHE A 369 1.10 0.27 6.52
C PHE A 369 0.40 -0.30 5.27
N GLU A 370 -0.83 -0.79 5.37
CA GLU A 370 -1.51 -1.48 4.26
C GLU A 370 -2.19 -0.54 3.24
N VAL A 371 -2.11 0.78 3.42
CA VAL A 371 -2.84 1.72 2.56
C VAL A 371 -2.14 1.91 1.22
N ILE A 372 -2.85 1.59 0.15
CA ILE A 372 -2.42 1.80 -1.24
C ILE A 372 -3.33 2.84 -1.90
N ARG A 373 -2.77 3.81 -2.59
CA ARG A 373 -3.50 4.82 -3.37
C ARG A 373 -2.86 5.00 -4.74
N GLY A 374 -3.68 4.99 -5.77
CA GLY A 374 -3.19 5.12 -7.14
C GLY A 374 -2.12 4.08 -7.50
N GLY A 375 -2.25 2.86 -6.99
CA GLY A 375 -1.29 1.77 -7.20
C GLY A 375 0.06 1.96 -6.48
N ARG A 376 0.15 2.88 -5.50
CA ARG A 376 1.37 3.14 -4.72
C ARG A 376 1.10 3.04 -3.23
N TRP A 377 2.11 2.65 -2.49
CA TRP A 377 2.06 2.72 -1.04
C TRP A 377 1.89 4.16 -0.56
N ALA A 378 0.86 4.40 0.23
CA ALA A 378 0.49 5.75 0.68
C ALA A 378 1.30 6.22 1.90
N GLY A 379 2.18 5.39 2.43
CA GLY A 379 2.99 5.70 3.61
C GLY A 379 2.35 5.32 4.92
N ILE A 380 2.83 5.93 5.98
CA ILE A 380 2.46 5.67 7.36
C ILE A 380 1.56 6.80 7.85
N SER A 381 0.72 6.59 8.86
CA SER A 381 -0.05 7.67 9.52
C SER A 381 -1.21 8.26 8.72
N ARG A 382 -1.57 7.67 7.62
CA ARG A 382 -2.77 8.10 6.88
C ARG A 382 -4.02 7.41 7.42
N ALA A 383 -5.11 8.18 7.54
CA ALA A 383 -6.41 7.58 7.82
C ALA A 383 -6.74 6.56 6.73
N HIS A 384 -7.06 5.35 7.16
CA HIS A 384 -7.27 4.22 6.27
C HIS A 384 -8.63 4.30 5.57
N ASP A 385 -8.63 4.30 4.24
CA ASP A 385 -9.84 4.53 3.44
C ASP A 385 -10.91 3.43 3.62
N LEU A 386 -10.52 2.21 4.04
CA LEU A 386 -11.45 1.12 4.32
C LEU A 386 -11.73 0.98 5.83
N ARG A 387 -10.69 0.98 6.67
CA ARG A 387 -10.84 0.75 8.13
C ARG A 387 -11.58 1.86 8.84
N LEU A 388 -11.39 3.13 8.45
CA LEU A 388 -12.10 4.24 9.07
C LEU A 388 -13.62 4.20 8.81
N PRO A 389 -14.12 3.98 7.59
CA PRO A 389 -15.54 3.75 7.37
C PRO A 389 -16.09 2.52 8.08
N ASP A 390 -15.31 1.44 8.17
CA ASP A 390 -15.73 0.24 8.90
C ASP A 390 -15.86 0.51 10.39
N TYR A 391 -14.87 1.17 10.98
CA TYR A 391 -14.91 1.61 12.37
C TYR A 391 -16.13 2.51 12.66
N ARG A 392 -16.44 3.48 11.81
CA ARG A 392 -17.57 4.38 11.96
C ARG A 392 -18.94 3.70 11.84
N ARG A 393 -19.01 2.55 11.18
CA ARG A 393 -20.24 1.75 11.01
C ARG A 393 -20.49 0.78 12.16
N LEU A 394 -19.57 0.67 13.11
CA LEU A 394 -19.77 -0.22 14.26
C LEU A 394 -20.97 0.21 15.06
N SER A 395 -21.95 -0.68 15.16
CA SER A 395 -23.15 -0.47 15.98
C SER A 395 -22.90 -0.75 17.48
N SER A 396 -21.96 -1.65 17.75
CA SER A 396 -21.61 -2.05 19.11
C SER A 396 -20.10 -2.33 19.21
N PRO A 397 -19.28 -1.27 19.32
CA PRO A 397 -17.82 -1.43 19.44
C PRO A 397 -17.49 -2.22 20.72
N LEU A 398 -16.43 -2.99 20.65
CA LEU A 398 -15.89 -3.67 21.82
C LEU A 398 -15.29 -2.61 22.78
N ALA A 399 -15.64 -2.67 24.07
CA ALA A 399 -15.07 -1.78 25.06
C ALA A 399 -13.54 -1.89 25.09
N LEU A 400 -12.85 -0.77 25.37
CA LEU A 400 -11.39 -0.67 25.34
C LEU A 400 -10.73 -1.77 26.18
N GLU A 401 -11.22 -2.01 27.40
CA GLU A 401 -10.67 -3.07 28.26
C GLU A 401 -10.71 -4.44 27.59
N ARG A 402 -11.84 -4.79 26.98
CA ARG A 402 -12.00 -6.09 26.30
C ARG A 402 -11.09 -6.20 25.08
N LEU A 403 -10.93 -5.10 24.33
CA LEU A 403 -10.04 -5.05 23.19
C LEU A 403 -8.59 -5.23 23.62
N VAL A 404 -8.14 -4.52 24.66
CA VAL A 404 -6.79 -4.61 25.22
C VAL A 404 -6.50 -6.02 25.75
N ARG A 405 -7.48 -6.68 26.34
CA ARG A 405 -7.38 -8.11 26.77
C ARG A 405 -7.47 -9.11 25.59
N ASN A 406 -7.41 -8.64 24.35
CA ASN A 406 -7.44 -9.45 23.15
C ASN A 406 -8.75 -10.23 22.94
N ALA A 407 -9.86 -9.77 23.52
CA ALA A 407 -11.15 -10.46 23.40
C ALA A 407 -11.65 -10.46 21.93
N GLY A 408 -12.16 -11.61 21.50
CA GLY A 408 -12.70 -11.80 20.15
C GLY A 408 -11.67 -12.14 19.07
N PHE A 409 -10.38 -11.97 19.33
CA PHE A 409 -9.33 -12.44 18.44
C PHE A 409 -9.08 -13.95 18.65
N GLY A 410 -8.68 -14.65 17.57
CA GLY A 410 -8.43 -16.11 17.62
C GLY A 410 -9.46 -16.97 16.89
N HIS A 411 -10.51 -16.37 16.31
CA HIS A 411 -11.55 -17.07 15.53
C HIS A 411 -11.48 -16.76 14.03
N GLY A 412 -10.30 -16.43 13.50
CA GLY A 412 -10.09 -16.01 12.11
C GLY A 412 -10.33 -14.51 11.90
N TYR A 413 -10.28 -14.09 10.62
CA TYR A 413 -10.43 -12.68 10.25
C TYR A 413 -11.81 -12.14 10.63
N ASN A 414 -11.84 -11.05 11.38
CA ASN A 414 -13.04 -10.29 11.71
C ASN A 414 -12.86 -8.80 11.35
N ARG A 415 -13.57 -8.37 10.33
CA ARG A 415 -13.47 -7.01 9.77
C ARG A 415 -13.66 -5.91 10.82
N GLU A 416 -14.61 -6.09 11.73
CA GLU A 416 -14.94 -5.11 12.76
C GLU A 416 -13.84 -5.00 13.82
N LEU A 417 -13.31 -6.14 14.28
CA LEU A 417 -12.20 -6.16 15.23
C LEU A 417 -10.91 -5.57 14.63
N TYR A 418 -10.63 -5.86 13.36
CA TYR A 418 -9.48 -5.29 12.65
C TYR A 418 -9.63 -3.77 12.47
N ALA A 419 -10.83 -3.27 12.22
CA ALA A 419 -11.10 -1.84 12.15
C ALA A 419 -10.90 -1.15 13.52
N GLN A 420 -11.30 -1.78 14.62
CA GLN A 420 -11.07 -1.28 15.95
C GLN A 420 -9.60 -1.34 16.35
N ALA A 421 -8.89 -2.43 16.04
CA ALA A 421 -7.46 -2.57 16.29
C ALA A 421 -6.65 -1.47 15.57
N TRP A 422 -6.96 -1.25 14.28
CA TRP A 422 -6.39 -0.15 13.51
C TRP A 422 -6.67 1.21 14.17
N ALA A 423 -7.92 1.48 14.53
CA ALA A 423 -8.33 2.77 15.11
C ALA A 423 -7.66 3.03 16.45
N LEU A 424 -7.54 2.00 17.31
CA LEU A 424 -6.85 2.13 18.60
C LEU A 424 -5.36 2.41 18.41
N VAL A 425 -4.65 1.62 17.59
CA VAL A 425 -3.22 1.85 17.33
C VAL A 425 -2.99 3.22 16.67
N TYR A 426 -3.86 3.63 15.74
CA TYR A 426 -3.79 4.95 15.12
C TYR A 426 -3.92 6.07 16.17
N PHE A 427 -4.91 5.99 17.05
CA PHE A 427 -5.11 6.93 18.15
C PHE A 427 -3.92 6.96 19.10
N LEU A 428 -3.51 5.82 19.65
CA LEU A 428 -2.42 5.74 20.62
C LEU A 428 -1.11 6.29 20.05
N ARG A 429 -0.80 5.94 18.79
CA ARG A 429 0.43 6.38 18.13
C ARG A 429 0.41 7.88 17.80
N THR A 430 -0.75 8.46 17.48
CA THR A 430 -0.84 9.87 17.08
C THR A 430 -1.08 10.81 18.25
N GLN A 431 -1.85 10.42 19.23
CA GLN A 431 -2.21 11.28 20.38
C GLN A 431 -1.34 11.02 21.61
N HIS A 432 -0.84 9.79 21.77
CA HIS A 432 -0.06 9.37 22.91
C HIS A 432 1.25 8.67 22.53
N PRO A 433 2.09 9.28 21.66
CA PRO A 433 3.25 8.58 21.07
C PRO A 433 4.26 8.08 22.11
N GLN A 434 4.52 8.84 23.17
CA GLN A 434 5.46 8.43 24.21
C GLN A 434 4.93 7.27 25.05
N GLN A 435 3.64 7.33 25.42
CA GLN A 435 2.98 6.26 26.15
C GLN A 435 2.90 4.98 25.30
N PHE A 436 2.66 5.14 24.00
CA PHE A 436 2.64 4.01 23.06
C PHE A 436 3.99 3.31 23.00
N LEU A 437 5.10 4.05 22.94
CA LEU A 437 6.45 3.48 22.98
C LEU A 437 6.74 2.81 24.34
N THR A 438 6.35 3.45 25.45
CA THR A 438 6.47 2.87 26.79
C THR A 438 5.72 1.53 26.87
N PHE A 439 4.51 1.46 26.32
CA PHE A 439 3.73 0.24 26.27
C PHE A 439 4.44 -0.88 25.46
N ILE A 440 4.94 -0.55 24.26
CA ILE A 440 5.71 -1.49 23.45
C ILE A 440 6.94 -1.99 24.22
N ASP A 441 7.66 -1.10 24.88
CA ASP A 441 8.89 -1.44 25.61
C ASP A 441 8.60 -2.34 26.81
N LEU A 442 7.51 -2.10 27.53
CA LEU A 442 7.01 -2.96 28.60
C LEU A 442 6.66 -4.37 28.11
N LEU A 443 6.09 -4.49 26.91
CA LEU A 443 5.80 -5.80 26.32
C LEU A 443 7.05 -6.54 25.84
N ARG A 444 8.09 -5.81 25.40
CA ARG A 444 9.35 -6.39 24.94
C ARG A 444 10.24 -6.87 26.09
N THR A 445 10.18 -6.19 27.23
CA THR A 445 11.07 -6.47 28.35
C THR A 445 10.59 -7.71 29.11
N PRO A 446 11.41 -8.76 29.27
CA PRO A 446 11.06 -9.89 30.13
C PRO A 446 10.86 -9.46 31.58
N SER A 447 9.74 -9.82 32.19
CA SER A 447 9.54 -9.67 33.62
C SER A 447 10.06 -10.90 34.37
N LEU A 448 10.59 -10.73 35.57
CA LEU A 448 10.97 -11.81 36.45
C LEU A 448 9.75 -12.68 36.86
N ASP A 449 8.55 -12.10 36.80
CA ASP A 449 7.28 -12.78 37.09
C ASP A 449 6.65 -13.47 35.86
N ASP A 450 7.43 -13.76 34.84
CA ASP A 450 6.99 -14.24 33.53
C ASP A 450 6.63 -15.74 33.50
N ASP A 451 6.17 -16.28 34.64
CA ASP A 451 5.59 -17.63 34.68
C ASP A 451 4.17 -17.57 34.10
N SER A 452 4.04 -17.98 32.83
CA SER A 452 2.77 -18.05 32.09
C SER A 452 1.68 -18.89 32.77
N ARG A 453 2.04 -19.68 33.78
CA ARG A 453 1.12 -20.45 34.62
C ARG A 453 0.46 -19.59 35.70
N VAL A 454 1.08 -18.49 36.09
CA VAL A 454 0.63 -17.61 37.19
C VAL A 454 -0.04 -16.34 36.66
N ASN A 455 0.36 -15.86 35.47
CA ASN A 455 -0.19 -14.62 34.90
C ASN A 455 -0.55 -14.87 33.41
N PRO A 456 -1.85 -15.06 33.06
CA PRO A 456 -2.29 -15.19 31.68
C PRO A 456 -1.82 -14.02 30.82
N ALA A 457 -1.44 -14.28 29.57
CA ALA A 457 -0.93 -13.27 28.65
C ALA A 457 -1.81 -12.01 28.55
N GLY A 458 -3.13 -12.18 28.68
CA GLY A 458 -4.10 -11.07 28.66
C GLY A 458 -4.00 -10.13 29.85
N ASP A 459 -3.73 -10.61 31.05
CA ASP A 459 -3.60 -9.78 32.27
C ASP A 459 -2.31 -9.00 32.23
N ARG A 460 -1.22 -9.61 31.79
CA ARG A 460 0.06 -8.94 31.61
C ARG A 460 0.01 -7.81 30.59
N VAL A 461 -0.64 -8.00 29.45
CA VAL A 461 -0.86 -6.95 28.44
C VAL A 461 -1.68 -5.82 29.04
N PHE A 462 -2.72 -6.14 29.81
CA PHE A 462 -3.58 -5.18 30.48
C PHE A 462 -2.83 -4.38 31.52
N ASP A 463 -1.99 -5.01 32.35
CA ASP A 463 -1.13 -4.34 33.34
C ASP A 463 -0.11 -3.42 32.67
N ALA A 464 0.55 -3.88 31.62
CA ALA A 464 1.46 -3.04 30.84
C ALA A 464 0.75 -1.84 30.22
N PHE A 465 -0.48 -2.03 29.72
CA PHE A 465 -1.31 -0.97 29.19
C PHE A 465 -1.66 0.06 30.27
N GLY A 466 -2.10 -0.38 31.44
CA GLY A 466 -2.40 0.48 32.59
C GLY A 466 -1.18 1.28 33.06
N ARG A 467 0.01 0.66 33.07
CA ARG A 467 1.28 1.35 33.41
C ARG A 467 1.65 2.43 32.40
N ALA A 468 1.36 2.23 31.13
CA ALA A 468 1.71 3.17 30.06
C ALA A 468 0.68 4.31 29.92
N PHE A 469 -0.62 4.01 29.99
CA PHE A 469 -1.70 4.93 29.68
C PHE A 469 -2.53 5.36 30.88
N GLY A 470 -2.26 4.79 32.07
CA GLY A 470 -3.06 5.00 33.26
C GLY A 470 -4.21 4.01 33.39
N THR A 471 -4.88 4.06 34.56
CA THR A 471 -5.92 3.10 34.93
C THR A 471 -7.34 3.57 34.61
N ASP A 472 -7.52 4.86 34.25
CA ASP A 472 -8.82 5.41 33.84
C ASP A 472 -9.11 5.11 32.38
N LEU A 473 -9.49 3.87 32.12
CA LEU A 473 -9.78 3.41 30.76
C LEU A 473 -11.03 4.07 30.18
N ASN A 474 -12.02 4.46 30.99
CA ASN A 474 -13.23 5.13 30.53
C ASN A 474 -12.91 6.52 29.94
N LYS A 475 -11.98 7.22 30.57
CA LYS A 475 -11.48 8.51 30.06
C LYS A 475 -10.76 8.31 28.74
N LEU A 476 -9.81 7.37 28.67
CA LEU A 476 -9.05 7.07 27.46
C LEU A 476 -9.95 6.61 26.32
N GLU A 477 -10.96 5.79 26.58
CA GLU A 477 -11.95 5.34 25.60
C GLU A 477 -12.78 6.51 25.05
N THR A 478 -13.19 7.43 25.93
CA THR A 478 -13.90 8.66 25.54
C THR A 478 -13.03 9.54 24.63
N GLU A 479 -11.75 9.72 24.98
CA GLU A 479 -10.78 10.45 24.17
C GLU A 479 -10.56 9.77 22.81
N TRP A 480 -10.39 8.44 22.78
CA TRP A 480 -10.25 7.66 21.56
C TRP A 480 -11.43 7.85 20.62
N HIS A 481 -12.65 7.61 21.10
CA HIS A 481 -13.85 7.77 20.27
C HIS A 481 -14.07 9.23 19.84
N GLY A 482 -13.74 10.19 20.69
CA GLY A 482 -13.78 11.62 20.36
C GLY A 482 -12.82 11.95 19.23
N PHE A 483 -11.57 11.51 19.31
CA PHE A 483 -10.55 11.70 18.29
C PHE A 483 -10.98 11.07 16.97
N MET A 484 -11.43 9.81 16.96
CA MET A 484 -11.79 9.10 15.73
C MET A 484 -12.96 9.75 14.96
N LYS A 485 -13.81 10.53 15.63
CA LYS A 485 -14.85 11.35 14.96
C LYS A 485 -14.26 12.51 14.16
N THR A 486 -13.10 13.02 14.56
CA THR A 486 -12.42 14.14 13.87
C THR A 486 -11.53 13.67 12.71
N VAL A 487 -11.08 12.41 12.73
CA VAL A 487 -10.22 11.84 11.69
C VAL A 487 -10.95 11.85 10.36
N LYS A 488 -10.27 12.32 9.32
CA LYS A 488 -10.78 12.32 7.95
C LYS A 488 -9.81 11.59 7.03
N THR A 489 -10.35 10.80 6.11
CA THR A 489 -9.53 10.27 5.03
C THR A 489 -9.06 11.41 4.11
N PRO A 490 -7.97 11.26 3.36
CA PRO A 490 -7.58 12.24 2.34
C PRO A 490 -8.71 12.52 1.34
N LEU A 491 -9.52 11.52 1.00
CA LEU A 491 -10.70 11.68 0.14
C LEU A 491 -11.72 12.63 0.77
N GLU A 492 -12.03 12.45 2.05
CA GLU A 492 -12.96 13.33 2.80
C GLU A 492 -12.40 14.75 2.98
N GLN A 493 -11.09 14.92 3.17
CA GLN A 493 -10.44 16.22 3.27
C GLN A 493 -10.56 17.01 1.96
N HIS A 494 -10.35 16.35 0.81
CA HIS A 494 -10.50 16.99 -0.50
C HIS A 494 -11.95 17.30 -0.86
N ALA A 495 -12.90 16.45 -0.46
CA ALA A 495 -14.32 16.71 -0.68
C ALA A 495 -14.82 17.94 0.09
N ALA A 496 -14.30 18.19 1.30
CA ALA A 496 -14.66 19.33 2.13
C ALA A 496 -14.06 20.67 1.64
N GLY A 497 -12.91 20.65 0.95
CA GLY A 497 -12.27 21.86 0.40
C GLY A 497 -12.80 22.30 -0.97
N SER A 498 -13.80 21.59 -1.50
CA SER A 498 -14.38 21.84 -2.84
C SER A 498 -15.84 22.34 -2.76
N SER A 499 -16.35 22.68 -1.56
CA SER A 499 -17.70 23.22 -1.32
C SER A 499 -17.66 24.73 -1.11
#